data_7dea49b909979e5942c967a07717eccb
#
_entry.id   7dea49b909979e5942c967a07717eccb
#
_cell.length_a   1.000
_cell.length_b   1.000
_cell.length_c   1.000
_cell.angle_alpha   90.00
_cell.angle_beta   90.00
_cell.angle_gamma   90.00
#
_symmetry.space_group_name_H-M   'P 1'
#
loop_
_entity.id
_entity.type
_entity.pdbx_description
1 polymer ?
#
loop_
_entity_poly.entity_id
_entity_poly.type
_entity_poly.pdbx_seq_one_letter_code
_entity_poly.pdbx_strand_id
1 'polypeptide(L)'
;KKWESYFKRLRNERPVHYQKNSPFGPFWSITRYDDIVFVDKHHELFSAEPIITLGRTPEGLEIETFIAMDPPKHDEQRKAVQNVVAPKNLKEMESLIRERTREVLDSLPVDQPFDWVQKVSIELTARMLATLLDFPYEQRHKLVYWSDVSTASPETTGGKVGPDEIFAAAADAGKHFVSLWHEKAARKAAGEAPGFDLISLMQANEETKDMVKRPMEFMGNLVLLIVGGNDTTRNSMTGGVLALNQFPGEFIKLKENPDLIPNMVSEIIRWQTPLAYMRRIEKPERDKVCHHIADRRGRQVHTALGNRARPDRLTCFKVSFHNRLEYVPRSTVERLQAGHN
;
A
#
# COMPACT_ATOMS: atom_id res chain seq x y z
N LYS A 1 -4.43 -18.53 -9.71
CA LYS A 1 -4.20 -17.32 -10.55
C LYS A 1 -3.07 -17.62 -11.55
N LYS A 2 -3.19 -17.23 -12.85
CA LYS A 2 -2.20 -17.58 -13.90
C LYS A 2 -0.76 -17.17 -13.57
N TRP A 3 -0.56 -16.02 -12.90
CA TRP A 3 0.76 -15.51 -12.55
C TRP A 3 1.45 -16.30 -11.41
N GLU A 4 0.73 -17.04 -10.58
CA GLU A 4 1.29 -17.81 -9.47
C GLU A 4 2.30 -18.86 -9.93
N SER A 5 2.00 -19.55 -11.05
CA SER A 5 2.91 -20.54 -11.63
C SER A 5 4.22 -19.92 -12.11
N TYR A 6 4.16 -18.71 -12.70
CA TYR A 6 5.35 -17.97 -13.13
C TYR A 6 6.23 -17.56 -11.94
N PHE A 7 5.61 -17.01 -10.89
CA PHE A 7 6.37 -16.63 -9.69
C PHE A 7 6.93 -17.84 -8.94
N LYS A 8 6.20 -18.97 -8.88
CA LYS A 8 6.72 -20.22 -8.33
C LYS A 8 7.96 -20.67 -9.08
N ARG A 9 7.92 -20.64 -10.41
CA ARG A 9 9.05 -20.97 -11.26
C ARG A 9 10.23 -20.02 -11.05
N LEU A 10 10.00 -18.71 -11.01
CA LEU A 10 11.04 -17.72 -10.74
C LEU A 10 11.71 -17.96 -9.37
N ARG A 11 10.93 -18.19 -8.31
CA ARG A 11 11.48 -18.47 -6.98
C ARG A 11 12.39 -19.68 -6.96
N ASN A 12 12.04 -20.73 -7.70
CA ASN A 12 12.79 -21.99 -7.70
C ASN A 12 14.01 -21.95 -8.61
N GLU A 13 13.86 -21.40 -9.81
CA GLU A 13 14.88 -21.50 -10.86
C GLU A 13 15.73 -20.23 -10.99
N ARG A 14 15.10 -19.03 -10.85
CA ARG A 14 15.75 -17.72 -11.04
C ARG A 14 15.17 -16.68 -10.08
N PRO A 15 15.44 -16.76 -8.78
CA PRO A 15 14.84 -15.88 -7.77
C PRO A 15 15.18 -14.39 -7.94
N VAL A 16 16.31 -14.10 -8.58
CA VAL A 16 16.71 -12.78 -9.07
C VAL A 16 16.74 -12.89 -10.59
N HIS A 17 15.75 -12.31 -11.27
CA HIS A 17 15.55 -12.45 -12.71
C HIS A 17 15.59 -11.08 -13.40
N TYR A 18 16.46 -10.95 -14.40
CA TYR A 18 16.53 -9.75 -15.23
C TYR A 18 15.49 -9.80 -16.36
N GLN A 19 14.56 -8.85 -16.34
CA GLN A 19 13.57 -8.65 -17.39
C GLN A 19 14.08 -7.58 -18.35
N LYS A 20 14.61 -8.00 -19.50
CA LYS A 20 15.20 -7.08 -20.49
C LYS A 20 14.14 -6.25 -21.21
N ASN A 21 13.06 -6.92 -21.61
CA ASN A 21 12.00 -6.32 -22.43
C ASN A 21 10.71 -6.21 -21.61
N SER A 22 10.31 -5.00 -21.26
CA SER A 22 9.03 -4.74 -20.63
C SER A 22 8.51 -3.36 -21.07
N PRO A 23 7.20 -3.11 -20.96
CA PRO A 23 6.64 -1.78 -21.23
C PRO A 23 7.22 -0.68 -20.32
N PHE A 24 7.81 -1.08 -19.18
CA PHE A 24 8.38 -0.17 -18.17
C PHE A 24 9.91 0.01 -18.30
N GLY A 25 10.51 -0.53 -19.38
CA GLY A 25 11.96 -0.65 -19.49
C GLY A 25 12.51 -1.90 -18.78
N PRO A 26 13.83 -2.09 -18.79
CA PRO A 26 14.45 -3.24 -18.14
C PRO A 26 14.43 -3.12 -16.61
N PHE A 27 14.21 -4.26 -15.91
CA PHE A 27 14.26 -4.32 -14.45
C PHE A 27 14.62 -5.73 -13.95
N TRP A 28 15.01 -5.81 -12.68
CA TRP A 28 15.20 -7.06 -11.97
C TRP A 28 13.95 -7.46 -11.20
N SER A 29 13.53 -8.72 -11.28
CA SER A 29 12.48 -9.27 -10.42
C SER A 29 13.11 -10.03 -9.27
N ILE A 30 12.85 -9.58 -8.03
CA ILE A 30 13.26 -10.26 -6.81
C ILE A 30 12.05 -11.00 -6.26
N THR A 31 12.16 -12.31 -6.07
CA THR A 31 10.98 -13.15 -5.80
C THR A 31 11.04 -13.99 -4.54
N ARG A 32 12.19 -14.11 -3.86
CA ARG A 32 12.32 -14.79 -2.56
C ARG A 32 12.20 -13.82 -1.42
N TYR A 33 11.60 -14.28 -0.34
CA TYR A 33 11.32 -13.48 0.85
C TYR A 33 12.57 -12.82 1.44
N ASP A 34 13.62 -13.61 1.69
CA ASP A 34 14.85 -13.07 2.31
C ASP A 34 15.55 -12.04 1.44
N ASP A 35 15.53 -12.23 0.10
CA ASP A 35 16.09 -11.28 -0.86
C ASP A 35 15.27 -9.98 -0.89
N ILE A 36 13.93 -10.11 -0.79
CA ILE A 36 13.01 -8.97 -0.69
C ILE A 36 13.26 -8.18 0.60
N VAL A 37 13.35 -8.88 1.74
CA VAL A 37 13.64 -8.24 3.05
C VAL A 37 15.00 -7.57 3.02
N PHE A 38 15.99 -8.18 2.38
CA PHE A 38 17.31 -7.56 2.21
C PHE A 38 17.21 -6.24 1.44
N VAL A 39 16.57 -6.24 0.27
CA VAL A 39 16.41 -5.03 -0.54
C VAL A 39 15.62 -3.94 0.20
N ASP A 40 14.57 -4.33 0.92
CA ASP A 40 13.70 -3.38 1.60
C ASP A 40 14.34 -2.74 2.84
N LYS A 41 15.21 -3.48 3.54
CA LYS A 41 15.87 -3.00 4.76
C LYS A 41 17.14 -2.18 4.53
N HIS A 42 17.75 -2.27 3.35
CA HIS A 42 19.03 -1.61 3.06
C HIS A 42 18.82 -0.36 2.21
N HIS A 43 18.20 0.67 2.81
CA HIS A 43 17.97 1.95 2.14
C HIS A 43 19.26 2.67 1.72
N GLU A 44 20.38 2.34 2.35
CA GLU A 44 21.70 2.83 1.97
C GLU A 44 22.21 2.27 0.63
N LEU A 45 21.64 1.13 0.19
CA LEU A 45 21.94 0.48 -1.08
C LEU A 45 20.85 0.69 -2.12
N PHE A 46 19.60 0.80 -1.65
CA PHE A 46 18.41 0.81 -2.48
C PHE A 46 17.51 1.98 -2.14
N SER A 47 17.36 2.89 -3.09
CA SER A 47 16.50 4.06 -2.95
C SER A 47 15.02 3.73 -3.25
N ALA A 48 14.12 4.35 -2.51
CA ALA A 48 12.69 4.39 -2.84
C ALA A 48 12.35 5.46 -3.88
N GLU A 49 13.24 6.44 -4.08
CA GLU A 49 13.04 7.56 -4.99
C GLU A 49 13.13 7.16 -6.46
N PRO A 50 12.46 7.92 -7.34
CA PRO A 50 11.44 8.95 -7.08
C PRO A 50 10.02 8.36 -7.01
N ILE A 51 9.85 7.06 -7.23
CA ILE A 51 8.55 6.39 -7.29
C ILE A 51 8.69 4.92 -6.93
N ILE A 52 7.72 4.38 -6.19
CA ILE A 52 7.73 2.99 -5.68
C ILE A 52 7.04 1.98 -6.60
N THR A 53 6.46 2.42 -7.71
CA THR A 53 5.78 1.56 -8.69
C THR A 53 6.55 1.48 -10.00
N LEU A 54 6.28 0.45 -10.80
CA LEU A 54 6.73 0.40 -12.19
C LEU A 54 5.86 1.36 -13.02
N GLY A 55 6.49 2.08 -13.91
CA GLY A 55 5.84 3.08 -14.75
C GLY A 55 6.53 4.45 -14.64
N ARG A 56 5.93 5.42 -15.29
CA ARG A 56 6.35 6.81 -15.23
C ARG A 56 5.20 7.66 -14.71
N THR A 57 5.50 8.59 -13.84
CA THR A 57 4.54 9.63 -13.49
C THR A 57 4.25 10.46 -14.74
N PRO A 58 2.99 10.82 -15.03
CA PRO A 58 2.69 11.77 -16.09
C PRO A 58 3.48 13.06 -15.91
N GLU A 59 3.96 13.62 -17.02
CA GLU A 59 4.68 14.89 -17.00
C GLU A 59 3.79 16.00 -16.40
N GLY A 60 4.33 16.77 -15.47
CA GLY A 60 3.61 17.81 -14.74
C GLY A 60 2.82 17.31 -13.52
N LEU A 61 2.88 16.02 -13.20
CA LEU A 61 2.24 15.42 -12.01
C LEU A 61 3.28 14.69 -11.13
N GLU A 62 4.48 15.28 -11.01
CA GLU A 62 5.54 14.75 -10.16
C GLU A 62 5.21 15.03 -8.68
N ILE A 63 4.32 14.22 -8.11
CA ILE A 63 3.95 14.31 -6.69
C ILE A 63 5.04 13.66 -5.83
N GLU A 64 5.45 14.37 -4.78
CA GLU A 64 6.40 13.87 -3.80
C GLU A 64 5.65 13.21 -2.63
N THR A 65 5.96 11.95 -2.34
CA THR A 65 5.37 11.22 -1.21
C THR A 65 6.45 10.66 -0.31
N PHE A 66 6.25 10.64 1.01
CA PHE A 66 7.28 10.15 1.92
C PHE A 66 7.63 8.67 1.67
N ILE A 67 6.70 7.84 1.17
CA ILE A 67 6.97 6.44 0.84
C ILE A 67 7.96 6.28 -0.33
N ALA A 68 8.11 7.34 -1.16
CA ALA A 68 9.03 7.42 -2.28
C ALA A 68 10.22 8.35 -1.98
N MET A 69 10.54 8.54 -0.72
CA MET A 69 11.68 9.32 -0.23
C MET A 69 12.65 8.41 0.49
N ASP A 70 13.91 8.83 0.55
CA ASP A 70 14.94 8.20 1.38
C ASP A 70 15.10 8.94 2.73
N PRO A 71 15.66 8.29 3.76
CA PRO A 71 16.06 8.98 4.99
C PRO A 71 17.07 10.12 4.72
N PRO A 72 17.02 11.22 5.49
CA PRO A 72 16.20 11.43 6.71
C PRO A 72 14.77 11.90 6.43
N LYS A 73 14.49 12.50 5.24
CA LYS A 73 13.20 13.11 4.90
C LYS A 73 12.02 12.13 5.04
N HIS A 74 12.20 10.88 4.62
CA HIS A 74 11.23 9.81 4.84
C HIS A 74 10.84 9.67 6.32
N ASP A 75 11.84 9.56 7.20
CA ASP A 75 11.61 9.27 8.61
C ASP A 75 10.92 10.43 9.32
N GLU A 76 11.31 11.66 8.97
CA GLU A 76 10.75 12.90 9.51
C GLU A 76 9.27 13.02 9.19
N GLN A 77 8.90 12.84 7.92
CA GLN A 77 7.50 12.94 7.50
C GLN A 77 6.65 11.77 7.99
N ARG A 78 7.19 10.55 7.99
CA ARG A 78 6.48 9.39 8.51
C ARG A 78 6.15 9.53 10.00
N LYS A 79 7.07 10.09 10.81
CA LYS A 79 6.83 10.36 12.25
C LYS A 79 5.62 11.25 12.49
N ALA A 80 5.35 12.20 11.59
CA ALA A 80 4.20 13.10 11.74
C ALA A 80 2.86 12.34 11.78
N VAL A 81 2.72 11.30 10.99
CA VAL A 81 1.43 10.62 10.78
C VAL A 81 1.32 9.23 11.43
N GLN A 82 2.45 8.60 11.79
CA GLN A 82 2.44 7.22 12.29
C GLN A 82 1.63 7.03 13.58
N ASN A 83 1.53 8.06 14.41
CA ASN A 83 0.83 7.98 15.70
C ASN A 83 -0.67 7.74 15.53
N VAL A 84 -1.31 8.23 14.46
CA VAL A 84 -2.75 7.99 14.21
C VAL A 84 -3.08 6.51 14.15
N VAL A 85 -2.21 5.74 13.51
CA VAL A 85 -2.36 4.28 13.33
C VAL A 85 -1.54 3.47 14.33
N ALA A 86 -1.03 4.11 15.39
CA ALA A 86 -0.33 3.39 16.46
C ALA A 86 -1.30 2.44 17.20
N PRO A 87 -0.83 1.26 17.67
CA PRO A 87 -1.69 0.27 18.31
C PRO A 87 -2.55 0.80 19.45
N LYS A 88 -2.03 1.74 20.25
CA LYS A 88 -2.79 2.39 21.33
C LYS A 88 -4.00 3.14 20.78
N ASN A 89 -3.80 3.95 19.75
CA ASN A 89 -4.85 4.77 19.16
C ASN A 89 -5.88 3.95 18.37
N LEU A 90 -5.41 2.89 17.69
CA LEU A 90 -6.32 1.93 17.05
C LEU A 90 -7.21 1.23 18.09
N LYS A 91 -6.70 0.95 19.28
CA LYS A 91 -7.51 0.40 20.38
C LYS A 91 -8.56 1.40 20.88
N GLU A 92 -8.23 2.68 20.96
CA GLU A 92 -9.18 3.73 21.31
C GLU A 92 -10.26 3.92 20.24
N MET A 93 -9.92 3.67 18.98
CA MET A 93 -10.87 3.72 17.84
C MET A 93 -11.69 2.43 17.68
N GLU A 94 -11.42 1.36 18.43
CA GLU A 94 -12.09 0.07 18.23
C GLU A 94 -13.61 0.16 18.34
N SER A 95 -14.13 0.90 19.33
CA SER A 95 -15.58 1.08 19.50
C SER A 95 -16.22 1.79 18.29
N LEU A 96 -15.57 2.82 17.77
CA LEU A 96 -16.02 3.53 16.58
C LEU A 96 -15.97 2.64 15.34
N ILE A 97 -14.89 1.87 15.17
CA ILE A 97 -14.77 0.92 14.04
C ILE A 97 -15.90 -0.11 14.10
N ARG A 98 -16.20 -0.65 15.28
CA ARG A 98 -17.30 -1.61 15.49
C ARG A 98 -18.66 -0.99 15.20
N GLU A 99 -18.90 0.24 15.64
CA GLU A 99 -20.13 0.97 15.35
C GLU A 99 -20.31 1.17 13.84
N ARG A 100 -19.30 1.72 13.16
CA ARG A 100 -19.33 1.90 11.70
C ARG A 100 -19.55 0.59 10.94
N THR A 101 -18.90 -0.48 11.40
CA THR A 101 -19.07 -1.80 10.80
C THR A 101 -20.50 -2.31 10.98
N ARG A 102 -21.09 -2.14 12.19
CA ARG A 102 -22.46 -2.54 12.47
C ARG A 102 -23.45 -1.76 11.59
N GLU A 103 -23.34 -0.43 11.53
CA GLU A 103 -24.17 0.42 10.68
C GLU A 103 -24.15 -0.03 9.21
N VAL A 104 -22.96 -0.35 8.68
CA VAL A 104 -22.84 -0.83 7.30
C VAL A 104 -23.52 -2.20 7.15
N LEU A 105 -23.27 -3.15 8.06
CA LEU A 105 -23.86 -4.49 7.97
C LEU A 105 -25.38 -4.47 8.17
N ASP A 106 -25.90 -3.65 9.09
CA ASP A 106 -27.34 -3.51 9.37
C ASP A 106 -28.09 -2.85 8.19
N SER A 107 -27.39 -2.08 7.35
CA SER A 107 -27.96 -1.47 6.14
C SER A 107 -28.05 -2.41 4.93
N LEU A 108 -27.51 -3.61 5.05
CA LEU A 108 -27.49 -4.55 3.93
C LEU A 108 -28.89 -5.11 3.63
N PRO A 109 -29.22 -5.34 2.36
CA PRO A 109 -30.48 -5.96 1.99
C PRO A 109 -30.52 -7.41 2.47
N VAL A 110 -31.69 -7.84 2.99
CA VAL A 110 -31.96 -9.21 3.44
C VAL A 110 -32.63 -10.00 2.32
N ASP A 111 -32.25 -11.27 2.18
CA ASP A 111 -32.83 -12.23 1.21
C ASP A 111 -32.75 -11.80 -0.27
N GLN A 112 -31.78 -10.94 -0.61
CA GLN A 112 -31.49 -10.56 -1.99
C GLN A 112 -30.00 -10.38 -2.24
N PRO A 113 -29.52 -10.66 -3.45
CA PRO A 113 -28.11 -10.46 -3.80
C PRO A 113 -27.73 -8.98 -3.77
N PHE A 114 -26.50 -8.69 -3.33
CA PHE A 114 -25.95 -7.35 -3.36
C PHE A 114 -24.44 -7.38 -3.68
N ASP A 115 -23.92 -6.23 -4.11
CA ASP A 115 -22.50 -6.06 -4.35
C ASP A 115 -21.78 -5.77 -3.03
N TRP A 116 -21.02 -6.76 -2.54
CA TRP A 116 -20.23 -6.67 -1.32
C TRP A 116 -19.18 -5.54 -1.41
N VAL A 117 -18.55 -5.37 -2.56
CA VAL A 117 -17.50 -4.35 -2.74
C VAL A 117 -18.09 -2.96 -2.53
N GLN A 118 -19.21 -2.68 -3.18
CA GLN A 118 -19.88 -1.39 -3.12
C GLN A 118 -20.50 -1.13 -1.75
N LYS A 119 -21.24 -2.10 -1.23
CA LYS A 119 -22.05 -1.92 -0.01
C LYS A 119 -21.25 -2.02 1.28
N VAL A 120 -20.15 -2.79 1.29
CA VAL A 120 -19.38 -3.03 2.52
C VAL A 120 -17.96 -2.50 2.40
N SER A 121 -17.16 -3.02 1.46
CA SER A 121 -15.72 -2.74 1.46
C SER A 121 -15.42 -1.27 1.17
N ILE A 122 -16.05 -0.67 0.17
CA ILE A 122 -15.90 0.74 -0.19
C ILE A 122 -16.51 1.63 0.90
N GLU A 123 -17.72 1.34 1.32
CA GLU A 123 -18.42 2.17 2.31
C GLU A 123 -17.67 2.23 3.64
N LEU A 124 -17.17 1.09 4.14
CA LEU A 124 -16.44 1.06 5.40
C LEU A 124 -15.09 1.79 5.31
N THR A 125 -14.34 1.61 4.22
CA THR A 125 -13.07 2.34 4.04
C THR A 125 -13.30 3.84 3.88
N ALA A 126 -14.32 4.28 3.15
CA ALA A 126 -14.67 5.68 3.01
C ALA A 126 -15.01 6.34 4.36
N ARG A 127 -15.80 5.66 5.20
CA ARG A 127 -16.15 6.12 6.56
C ARG A 127 -14.91 6.26 7.45
N MET A 128 -14.03 5.28 7.42
CA MET A 128 -12.82 5.31 8.24
C MET A 128 -11.83 6.38 7.76
N LEU A 129 -11.64 6.55 6.46
CA LEU A 129 -10.79 7.60 5.91
C LEU A 129 -11.31 9.00 6.26
N ALA A 130 -12.62 9.23 6.14
CA ALA A 130 -13.22 10.49 6.53
C ALA A 130 -12.94 10.80 8.01
N THR A 131 -13.02 9.80 8.89
CA THR A 131 -12.68 9.93 10.31
C THR A 131 -11.19 10.24 10.53
N LEU A 132 -10.30 9.48 9.87
CA LEU A 132 -8.85 9.64 10.03
C LEU A 132 -8.32 10.99 9.52
N LEU A 133 -8.99 11.57 8.53
CA LEU A 133 -8.64 12.87 7.94
C LEU A 133 -9.44 14.03 8.51
N ASP A 134 -10.46 13.74 9.36
CA ASP A 134 -11.52 14.69 9.77
C ASP A 134 -12.13 15.41 8.55
N PHE A 135 -12.39 14.61 7.53
CA PHE A 135 -12.96 15.06 6.26
C PHE A 135 -14.50 15.08 6.35
N PRO A 136 -15.19 16.03 5.70
CA PRO A 136 -16.65 16.11 5.73
C PRO A 136 -17.32 14.78 5.39
N TYR A 137 -18.03 14.21 6.35
CA TYR A 137 -18.55 12.83 6.29
C TYR A 137 -19.48 12.59 5.09
N GLU A 138 -20.30 13.57 4.76
CA GLU A 138 -21.23 13.50 3.62
C GLU A 138 -20.50 13.47 2.26
N GLN A 139 -19.26 13.94 2.24
CA GLN A 139 -18.42 13.94 1.03
C GLN A 139 -17.41 12.80 0.99
N ARG A 140 -17.46 11.84 1.92
CA ARG A 140 -16.49 10.73 2.05
C ARG A 140 -16.21 9.95 0.76
N HIS A 141 -17.20 9.84 -0.12
CA HIS A 141 -17.03 9.14 -1.39
C HIS A 141 -16.07 9.84 -2.36
N LYS A 142 -15.79 11.13 -2.18
CA LYS A 142 -14.72 11.83 -2.91
C LYS A 142 -13.35 11.22 -2.62
N LEU A 143 -13.10 10.78 -1.38
CA LEU A 143 -11.85 10.11 -1.00
C LEU A 143 -11.63 8.82 -1.80
N VAL A 144 -12.71 8.06 -2.02
CA VAL A 144 -12.68 6.85 -2.85
C VAL A 144 -12.42 7.20 -4.31
N TYR A 145 -13.14 8.18 -4.85
CA TYR A 145 -12.97 8.65 -6.22
C TYR A 145 -11.53 9.11 -6.49
N TRP A 146 -10.96 9.95 -5.62
CA TRP A 146 -9.58 10.43 -5.77
C TRP A 146 -8.56 9.29 -5.66
N SER A 147 -8.81 8.30 -4.80
CA SER A 147 -7.98 7.08 -4.72
C SER A 147 -8.02 6.29 -6.02
N ASP A 148 -9.21 6.00 -6.53
CA ASP A 148 -9.42 5.20 -7.74
C ASP A 148 -8.78 5.88 -8.97
N VAL A 149 -8.97 7.19 -9.12
CA VAL A 149 -8.39 7.96 -10.24
C VAL A 149 -6.87 8.07 -10.14
N SER A 150 -6.33 8.30 -8.93
CA SER A 150 -4.87 8.44 -8.73
C SER A 150 -4.09 7.14 -8.98
N THR A 151 -4.75 5.99 -8.84
CA THR A 151 -4.17 4.67 -9.09
C THR A 151 -4.56 4.07 -10.44
N ALA A 152 -5.36 4.80 -11.22
CA ALA A 152 -5.80 4.37 -12.53
C ALA A 152 -4.65 4.28 -13.53
N SER A 153 -4.68 3.24 -14.36
CA SER A 153 -3.82 3.12 -15.54
C SER A 153 -4.64 2.70 -16.75
N PRO A 154 -4.19 2.95 -17.98
CA PRO A 154 -4.88 2.49 -19.17
C PRO A 154 -5.18 1.00 -19.15
N GLU A 155 -4.26 0.20 -18.61
CA GLU A 155 -4.40 -1.26 -18.52
C GLU A 155 -5.48 -1.68 -17.52
N THR A 156 -5.66 -0.94 -16.42
CA THR A 156 -6.64 -1.27 -15.38
C THR A 156 -8.02 -0.73 -15.68
N THR A 157 -8.10 0.41 -16.38
CA THR A 157 -9.38 1.10 -16.69
C THR A 157 -9.87 0.87 -18.11
N GLY A 158 -9.07 0.19 -18.96
CA GLY A 158 -9.36 0.08 -20.39
C GLY A 158 -9.34 1.43 -21.10
N GLY A 159 -8.51 2.37 -20.60
CA GLY A 159 -8.38 3.73 -21.16
C GLY A 159 -9.51 4.68 -20.78
N LYS A 160 -10.39 4.32 -19.83
CA LYS A 160 -11.52 5.18 -19.41
C LYS A 160 -11.09 6.39 -18.60
N VAL A 161 -9.99 6.30 -17.85
CA VAL A 161 -9.42 7.41 -17.06
C VAL A 161 -8.21 7.95 -17.82
N GLY A 162 -8.32 9.18 -18.31
CA GLY A 162 -7.26 9.88 -19.02
C GLY A 162 -6.49 10.87 -18.14
N PRO A 163 -5.39 11.47 -18.65
CA PRO A 163 -4.61 12.47 -17.94
C PRO A 163 -5.46 13.65 -17.42
N ASP A 164 -6.38 14.15 -18.22
CA ASP A 164 -7.24 15.29 -17.86
C ASP A 164 -8.09 14.98 -16.63
N GLU A 165 -8.61 13.76 -16.51
CA GLU A 165 -9.39 13.34 -15.36
C GLU A 165 -8.50 13.20 -14.11
N ILE A 166 -7.27 12.71 -14.27
CA ILE A 166 -6.28 12.63 -13.18
C ILE A 166 -5.95 14.04 -12.67
N PHE A 167 -5.69 14.99 -13.58
CA PHE A 167 -5.43 16.38 -13.19
C PHE A 167 -6.64 17.04 -12.53
N ALA A 168 -7.84 16.82 -13.05
CA ALA A 168 -9.07 17.38 -12.47
C ALA A 168 -9.33 16.82 -11.06
N ALA A 169 -9.16 15.50 -10.85
CA ALA A 169 -9.29 14.87 -9.55
C ALA A 169 -8.25 15.37 -8.55
N ALA A 170 -6.99 15.52 -8.98
CA ALA A 170 -5.93 16.07 -8.14
C ALA A 170 -6.21 17.53 -7.73
N ALA A 171 -6.70 18.35 -8.67
CA ALA A 171 -7.07 19.74 -8.40
C ALA A 171 -8.26 19.86 -7.43
N ASP A 172 -9.30 19.01 -7.58
CA ASP A 172 -10.45 18.96 -6.69
C ASP A 172 -10.01 18.52 -5.27
N ALA A 173 -9.21 17.49 -5.16
CA ALA A 173 -8.64 17.04 -3.90
C ALA A 173 -7.79 18.14 -3.25
N GLY A 174 -6.90 18.79 -4.00
CA GLY A 174 -6.06 19.90 -3.53
C GLY A 174 -6.88 21.02 -2.93
N LYS A 175 -7.92 21.47 -3.64
CA LYS A 175 -8.82 22.53 -3.16
C LYS A 175 -9.46 22.17 -1.81
N HIS A 176 -9.96 20.92 -1.68
CA HIS A 176 -10.61 20.48 -0.44
C HIS A 176 -9.63 20.41 0.73
N PHE A 177 -8.46 19.82 0.52
CA PHE A 177 -7.49 19.65 1.60
C PHE A 177 -6.78 20.95 2.00
N VAL A 178 -6.56 21.86 1.07
CA VAL A 178 -6.06 23.22 1.39
C VAL A 178 -7.09 23.98 2.21
N SER A 179 -8.38 23.90 1.85
CA SER A 179 -9.46 24.51 2.64
C SER A 179 -9.52 23.93 4.06
N LEU A 180 -9.51 22.60 4.18
CA LEU A 180 -9.54 21.91 5.47
C LEU A 180 -8.31 22.22 6.32
N TRP A 181 -7.13 22.33 5.70
CA TRP A 181 -5.91 22.76 6.39
C TRP A 181 -6.05 24.13 7.01
N HIS A 182 -6.53 25.12 6.24
CA HIS A 182 -6.70 26.48 6.74
C HIS A 182 -7.81 26.59 7.80
N GLU A 183 -8.91 25.85 7.65
CA GLU A 183 -9.96 25.78 8.65
C GLU A 183 -9.41 25.29 10.00
N LYS A 184 -8.66 24.17 9.99
CA LYS A 184 -8.05 23.62 11.20
C LYS A 184 -7.01 24.58 11.81
N ALA A 185 -6.22 25.25 10.98
CA ALA A 185 -5.28 26.25 11.46
C ALA A 185 -5.99 27.45 12.13
N ALA A 186 -7.11 27.88 11.58
CA ALA A 186 -7.92 28.95 12.16
C ALA A 186 -8.55 28.51 13.50
N ARG A 187 -9.11 27.31 13.60
CA ARG A 187 -9.65 26.73 14.85
C ARG A 187 -8.57 26.63 15.93
N LYS A 188 -7.38 26.16 15.58
CA LYS A 188 -6.21 26.13 16.49
C LYS A 188 -5.82 27.52 16.98
N ALA A 189 -5.80 28.52 16.08
CA ALA A 189 -5.52 29.92 16.43
C ALA A 189 -6.59 30.53 17.35
N ALA A 190 -7.84 30.06 17.25
CA ALA A 190 -8.94 30.44 18.14
C ALA A 190 -8.90 29.73 19.52
N GLY A 191 -7.90 28.90 19.78
CA GLY A 191 -7.70 28.20 21.05
C GLY A 191 -8.45 26.86 21.17
N GLU A 192 -9.00 26.36 20.08
CA GLU A 192 -9.57 25.01 20.09
C GLU A 192 -8.47 23.95 20.24
N ALA A 193 -8.76 22.91 21.02
CA ALA A 193 -7.85 21.77 21.14
C ALA A 193 -7.63 21.10 19.77
N PRO A 194 -6.39 20.77 19.41
CA PRO A 194 -6.12 20.09 18.13
C PRO A 194 -6.83 18.74 18.10
N GLY A 195 -7.44 18.43 16.95
CA GLY A 195 -8.01 17.12 16.68
C GLY A 195 -6.91 16.03 16.63
N PHE A 196 -7.32 14.81 16.86
CA PHE A 196 -6.45 13.63 16.71
C PHE A 196 -6.68 12.99 15.33
N ASP A 197 -6.46 13.76 14.27
CA ASP A 197 -6.57 13.35 12.89
C ASP A 197 -5.24 13.62 12.14
N LEU A 198 -5.09 13.02 10.96
CA LEU A 198 -3.87 13.10 10.17
C LEU A 198 -3.46 14.54 9.85
N ILE A 199 -4.40 15.42 9.50
CA ILE A 199 -4.10 16.80 9.13
C ILE A 199 -3.67 17.60 10.35
N SER A 200 -4.37 17.45 11.48
CA SER A 200 -4.01 18.12 12.74
C SER A 200 -2.63 17.69 13.24
N LEU A 201 -2.26 16.40 13.08
CA LEU A 201 -0.94 15.91 13.43
C LEU A 201 0.15 16.45 12.50
N MET A 202 -0.11 16.53 11.20
CA MET A 202 0.82 17.17 10.26
C MET A 202 1.04 18.65 10.61
N GLN A 203 0.02 19.38 11.05
CA GLN A 203 0.15 20.76 11.49
C GLN A 203 0.89 20.92 12.83
N ALA A 204 0.90 19.89 13.65
CA ALA A 204 1.58 19.93 14.96
C ALA A 204 3.06 19.54 14.88
N ASN A 205 3.50 18.90 13.82
CA ASN A 205 4.87 18.41 13.64
C ASN A 205 5.72 19.46 12.93
N GLU A 206 6.93 19.73 13.45
CA GLU A 206 7.84 20.76 12.94
C GLU A 206 8.19 20.58 11.45
N GLU A 207 8.36 19.35 10.97
CA GLU A 207 8.79 19.05 9.59
C GLU A 207 7.64 19.14 8.59
N THR A 208 6.39 19.10 9.06
CA THR A 208 5.20 19.10 8.20
C THR A 208 4.26 20.27 8.43
N LYS A 209 4.47 21.12 9.46
CA LYS A 209 3.56 22.22 9.83
C LYS A 209 3.34 23.26 8.72
N ASP A 210 4.26 23.36 7.78
CA ASP A 210 4.19 24.29 6.64
C ASP A 210 4.00 23.55 5.30
N MET A 211 3.68 22.26 5.33
CA MET A 211 3.61 21.41 4.13
C MET A 211 2.62 21.94 3.08
N VAL A 212 1.57 22.64 3.50
CA VAL A 212 0.62 23.29 2.57
C VAL A 212 1.31 24.32 1.64
N LYS A 213 2.50 24.85 2.00
CA LYS A 213 3.31 25.72 1.16
C LYS A 213 4.14 24.94 0.12
N ARG A 214 4.18 23.62 0.22
CA ARG A 214 4.87 22.69 -0.68
C ARG A 214 3.83 21.81 -1.38
N PRO A 215 3.12 22.34 -2.40
CA PRO A 215 1.86 21.75 -2.87
C PRO A 215 2.02 20.33 -3.41
N MET A 216 3.11 20.00 -4.12
CA MET A 216 3.35 18.66 -4.65
C MET A 216 3.59 17.63 -3.53
N GLU A 217 4.32 18.01 -2.49
CA GLU A 217 4.58 17.19 -1.31
C GLU A 217 3.31 17.04 -0.44
N PHE A 218 2.56 18.13 -0.25
CA PHE A 218 1.30 18.11 0.49
C PHE A 218 0.29 17.16 -0.16
N MET A 219 0.06 17.35 -1.46
CA MET A 219 -0.86 16.50 -2.21
C MET A 219 -0.38 15.06 -2.30
N GLY A 220 0.91 14.85 -2.53
CA GLY A 220 1.49 13.53 -2.61
C GLY A 220 1.29 12.73 -1.33
N ASN A 221 1.54 13.34 -0.17
CA ASN A 221 1.35 12.68 1.12
C ASN A 221 -0.12 12.41 1.44
N LEU A 222 -1.03 13.33 1.12
CA LEU A 222 -2.47 13.11 1.30
C LEU A 222 -3.00 11.99 0.40
N VAL A 223 -2.63 12.00 -0.88
CA VAL A 223 -3.01 10.92 -1.82
C VAL A 223 -2.44 9.58 -1.34
N LEU A 224 -1.20 9.54 -0.87
CA LEU A 224 -0.61 8.33 -0.29
C LEU A 224 -1.42 7.78 0.88
N LEU A 225 -1.82 8.65 1.81
CA LEU A 225 -2.60 8.24 2.99
C LEU A 225 -4.00 7.76 2.61
N ILE A 226 -4.63 8.42 1.62
CA ILE A 226 -5.93 8.02 1.10
C ILE A 226 -5.84 6.66 0.39
N VAL A 227 -4.93 6.51 -0.57
CA VAL A 227 -4.74 5.26 -1.33
C VAL A 227 -4.35 4.10 -0.41
N GLY A 228 -3.40 4.34 0.50
CA GLY A 228 -2.93 3.33 1.45
C GLY A 228 -4.03 2.84 2.39
N GLY A 229 -4.91 3.72 2.84
CA GLY A 229 -6.04 3.38 3.71
C GLY A 229 -7.25 2.79 2.98
N ASN A 230 -7.44 3.15 1.72
CA ASN A 230 -8.60 2.71 0.92
C ASN A 230 -8.33 1.36 0.25
N ASP A 231 -7.46 1.31 -0.75
CA ASP A 231 -7.37 0.20 -1.69
C ASP A 231 -6.89 -1.10 -1.05
N THR A 232 -5.87 -1.03 -0.21
CA THR A 232 -5.31 -2.23 0.42
C THR A 232 -6.30 -2.86 1.40
N THR A 233 -7.02 -2.04 2.17
CA THR A 233 -8.03 -2.49 3.14
C THR A 233 -9.28 -3.02 2.44
N ARG A 234 -9.80 -2.30 1.44
CA ARG A 234 -10.93 -2.70 0.60
C ARG A 234 -10.68 -4.07 -0.05
N ASN A 235 -9.51 -4.23 -0.67
CA ASN A 235 -9.13 -5.48 -1.33
C ASN A 235 -8.93 -6.63 -0.33
N SER A 236 -8.41 -6.36 0.87
CA SER A 236 -8.27 -7.37 1.91
C SER A 236 -9.62 -7.85 2.42
N MET A 237 -10.57 -6.96 2.71
CA MET A 237 -11.92 -7.32 3.12
C MET A 237 -12.65 -8.15 2.06
N THR A 238 -12.63 -7.67 0.80
CA THR A 238 -13.24 -8.38 -0.34
C THR A 238 -12.59 -9.75 -0.55
N GLY A 239 -11.26 -9.81 -0.53
CA GLY A 239 -10.51 -11.05 -0.67
C GLY A 239 -10.76 -12.04 0.47
N GLY A 240 -10.96 -11.53 1.69
CA GLY A 240 -11.31 -12.35 2.85
C GLY A 240 -12.65 -13.07 2.69
N VAL A 241 -13.68 -12.34 2.26
CA VAL A 241 -15.00 -12.95 1.98
C VAL A 241 -14.90 -13.96 0.85
N LEU A 242 -14.19 -13.64 -0.23
CA LEU A 242 -13.96 -14.59 -1.32
C LEU A 242 -13.22 -15.84 -0.84
N ALA A 243 -12.18 -15.69 -0.02
CA ALA A 243 -11.42 -16.82 0.52
C ALA A 243 -12.30 -17.72 1.40
N LEU A 244 -13.09 -17.16 2.32
CA LEU A 244 -13.98 -17.93 3.18
C LEU A 244 -15.07 -18.67 2.39
N ASN A 245 -15.52 -18.11 1.26
CA ASN A 245 -16.43 -18.81 0.34
C ASN A 245 -15.74 -19.95 -0.43
N GLN A 246 -14.48 -19.77 -0.83
CA GLN A 246 -13.71 -20.81 -1.52
C GLN A 246 -13.24 -21.93 -0.59
N PHE A 247 -13.08 -21.64 0.69
CA PHE A 247 -12.59 -22.55 1.71
C PHE A 247 -13.57 -22.61 2.89
N PRO A 248 -14.77 -23.21 2.72
CA PRO A 248 -15.82 -23.20 3.73
C PRO A 248 -15.41 -23.88 5.04
N GLY A 249 -14.50 -24.85 5.01
CA GLY A 249 -13.94 -25.47 6.22
C GLY A 249 -13.20 -24.46 7.11
N GLU A 250 -12.51 -23.47 6.53
CA GLU A 250 -11.84 -22.42 7.29
C GLU A 250 -12.85 -21.45 7.94
N PHE A 251 -13.98 -21.21 7.27
CA PHE A 251 -15.06 -20.42 7.85
C PHE A 251 -15.71 -21.12 9.05
N ILE A 252 -15.90 -22.46 8.99
CA ILE A 252 -16.42 -23.25 10.12
C ILE A 252 -15.47 -23.16 11.30
N LYS A 253 -14.16 -23.39 11.10
CA LYS A 253 -13.14 -23.27 12.16
C LYS A 253 -13.15 -21.88 12.82
N LEU A 254 -13.30 -20.82 12.02
CA LEU A 254 -13.37 -19.46 12.53
C LEU A 254 -14.61 -19.21 13.38
N LYS A 255 -15.76 -19.79 13.01
CA LYS A 255 -17.01 -19.71 13.80
C LYS A 255 -16.90 -20.47 15.13
N GLU A 256 -16.21 -21.62 15.11
CA GLU A 256 -16.00 -22.44 16.29
C GLU A 256 -14.95 -21.86 17.23
N ASN A 257 -13.96 -21.15 16.69
CA ASN A 257 -12.88 -20.52 17.46
C ASN A 257 -12.59 -19.09 16.98
N PRO A 258 -13.30 -18.07 17.52
CA PRO A 258 -13.07 -16.66 17.17
C PRO A 258 -11.67 -16.14 17.50
N ASP A 259 -10.89 -16.78 18.37
CA ASP A 259 -9.51 -16.39 18.69
C ASP A 259 -8.55 -16.56 17.50
N LEU A 260 -8.99 -17.22 16.44
CA LEU A 260 -8.27 -17.32 15.16
C LEU A 260 -8.37 -16.05 14.30
N ILE A 261 -9.22 -15.07 14.64
CA ILE A 261 -9.42 -13.84 13.85
C ILE A 261 -8.09 -13.11 13.55
N PRO A 262 -7.18 -12.88 14.51
CA PRO A 262 -5.89 -12.21 14.20
C PRO A 262 -5.05 -12.99 13.18
N ASN A 263 -5.04 -14.33 13.26
CA ASN A 263 -4.34 -15.19 12.31
C ASN A 263 -5.01 -15.14 10.93
N MET A 264 -6.35 -15.17 10.89
CA MET A 264 -7.12 -15.02 9.65
C MET A 264 -6.78 -13.69 8.95
N VAL A 265 -6.70 -12.57 9.67
CA VAL A 265 -6.34 -11.27 9.09
C VAL A 265 -4.97 -11.33 8.42
N SER A 266 -3.97 -11.89 9.10
CA SER A 266 -2.63 -12.08 8.54
C SER A 266 -2.64 -12.97 7.29
N GLU A 267 -3.43 -14.05 7.32
CA GLU A 267 -3.57 -14.97 6.19
C GLU A 267 -4.30 -14.34 5.00
N ILE A 268 -5.34 -13.54 5.23
CA ILE A 268 -6.03 -12.80 4.18
C ILE A 268 -5.07 -11.85 3.46
N ILE A 269 -4.28 -11.06 4.20
CA ILE A 269 -3.30 -10.15 3.62
C ILE A 269 -2.28 -10.93 2.78
N ARG A 270 -1.81 -12.06 3.27
CA ARG A 270 -0.90 -12.94 2.54
C ARG A 270 -1.54 -13.50 1.26
N TRP A 271 -2.75 -14.04 1.36
CA TRP A 271 -3.45 -14.72 0.27
C TRP A 271 -3.92 -13.75 -0.81
N GLN A 272 -4.50 -12.63 -0.41
CA GLN A 272 -5.00 -11.61 -1.33
C GLN A 272 -3.87 -10.79 -1.95
N THR A 273 -2.84 -10.48 -1.16
CA THR A 273 -1.69 -9.67 -1.56
C THR A 273 -2.14 -8.34 -2.18
N PRO A 274 -2.80 -7.45 -1.42
CA PRO A 274 -3.39 -6.22 -1.97
C PRO A 274 -2.34 -5.28 -2.58
N LEU A 275 -1.10 -5.34 -2.11
CA LEU A 275 0.05 -4.67 -2.72
C LEU A 275 0.99 -5.72 -3.31
N ALA A 276 0.90 -5.90 -4.63
CA ALA A 276 1.57 -7.01 -5.32
C ALA A 276 3.08 -6.83 -5.48
N TYR A 277 3.57 -5.60 -5.54
CA TYR A 277 5.00 -5.30 -5.72
C TYR A 277 5.34 -3.88 -5.30
N MET A 278 6.61 -3.65 -5.02
CA MET A 278 7.22 -2.33 -4.93
C MET A 278 8.51 -2.26 -5.74
N ARG A 279 8.90 -1.05 -6.12
CA ARG A 279 10.15 -0.77 -6.82
C ARG A 279 11.17 -0.16 -5.86
N ARG A 280 12.45 -0.48 -6.09
CA ARG A 280 13.61 0.20 -5.52
C ARG A 280 14.62 0.47 -6.64
N ILE A 281 15.47 1.46 -6.46
CA ILE A 281 16.58 1.78 -7.38
C ILE A 281 17.89 1.54 -6.64
N GLU A 282 18.79 0.77 -7.25
CA GLU A 282 20.14 0.59 -6.73
C GLU A 282 20.92 1.91 -6.81
N LYS A 283 21.57 2.31 -5.72
CA LYS A 283 22.36 3.55 -5.66
C LYS A 283 23.70 3.38 -6.38
N PRO A 284 24.17 4.40 -7.13
CA PRO A 284 25.31 4.26 -8.04
C PRO A 284 26.64 3.92 -7.38
N GLU A 285 26.81 4.28 -6.12
CA GLU A 285 28.09 4.16 -5.40
C GLU A 285 28.48 2.71 -5.06
N ARG A 286 27.60 1.74 -5.37
CA ARG A 286 27.82 0.33 -5.02
C ARG A 286 27.44 -0.63 -6.15
N ASP A 287 28.03 -0.43 -7.27
CA ASP A 287 27.84 -1.07 -8.61
C ASP A 287 27.76 -2.61 -8.66
N LYS A 288 27.38 -3.35 -7.62
CA LYS A 288 27.32 -4.84 -7.68
C LYS A 288 26.36 -5.50 -6.73
N VAL A 289 25.41 -4.83 -6.13
CA VAL A 289 24.59 -5.45 -5.08
C VAL A 289 23.64 -6.51 -5.63
N CYS A 290 23.08 -6.31 -6.81
CA CYS A 290 22.25 -7.35 -7.45
C CYS A 290 23.08 -8.57 -7.86
N HIS A 291 24.31 -8.35 -8.30
CA HIS A 291 25.30 -9.41 -8.50
C HIS A 291 25.63 -10.10 -7.17
N HIS A 292 25.73 -9.34 -6.09
CA HIS A 292 26.02 -9.86 -4.75
C HIS A 292 24.89 -10.73 -4.17
N ILE A 293 23.61 -10.36 -4.39
CA ILE A 293 22.47 -11.19 -3.99
C ILE A 293 22.46 -12.50 -4.76
N ALA A 294 22.78 -12.46 -6.06
CA ALA A 294 22.89 -13.64 -6.89
C ALA A 294 24.08 -14.52 -6.51
N ASP A 295 25.23 -13.92 -6.17
CA ASP A 295 26.48 -14.58 -5.82
C ASP A 295 26.45 -15.23 -4.43
N ARG A 296 25.84 -14.62 -3.42
CA ARG A 296 25.62 -15.19 -2.08
C ARG A 296 24.98 -16.57 -2.09
N ARG A 297 24.37 -16.97 -3.19
CA ARG A 297 23.71 -18.27 -3.35
C ARG A 297 24.51 -19.27 -4.22
N GLY A 298 25.78 -18.98 -4.51
CA GLY A 298 26.66 -19.89 -5.26
C GLY A 298 26.21 -20.15 -6.70
N ARG A 299 25.44 -19.22 -7.30
CA ARG A 299 25.01 -19.33 -8.70
C ARG A 299 25.80 -18.35 -9.54
N GLN A 300 26.52 -18.86 -10.51
CA GLN A 300 27.19 -18.02 -11.51
C GLN A 300 26.14 -17.14 -12.19
N VAL A 301 26.20 -15.85 -11.90
CA VAL A 301 25.59 -14.83 -12.74
C VAL A 301 26.43 -14.85 -14.02
N HIS A 302 25.90 -15.44 -15.08
CA HIS A 302 26.53 -15.32 -16.37
C HIS A 302 26.66 -13.82 -16.67
N THR A 303 27.87 -13.33 -16.62
CA THR A 303 28.32 -12.00 -17.07
C THR A 303 28.14 -11.89 -18.59
N ALA A 304 26.93 -12.08 -19.07
CA ALA A 304 26.56 -11.84 -20.47
C ALA A 304 26.39 -10.34 -20.77
N LEU A 305 26.63 -9.48 -19.79
CA LEU A 305 26.79 -8.04 -20.00
C LEU A 305 28.26 -7.73 -20.12
N GLY A 306 28.82 -8.05 -21.29
CA GLY A 306 30.08 -7.47 -21.76
C GLY A 306 29.99 -5.95 -21.65
N ASN A 307 31.14 -5.30 -21.44
CA ASN A 307 31.43 -3.87 -21.28
C ASN A 307 30.82 -2.91 -22.33
N ARG A 308 29.57 -3.11 -22.74
CA ARG A 308 28.88 -2.26 -23.71
C ARG A 308 27.63 -1.66 -23.11
N ALA A 309 27.67 -0.38 -23.01
CA ALA A 309 26.59 0.54 -22.65
C ALA A 309 26.12 0.39 -21.20
N ARG A 310 26.53 1.31 -20.33
CA ARG A 310 25.79 1.65 -19.13
C ARG A 310 24.39 2.06 -19.57
N PRO A 311 23.33 1.26 -19.35
CA PRO A 311 21.99 1.78 -19.44
C PRO A 311 21.90 2.75 -18.26
N ASP A 312 21.58 3.98 -18.55
CA ASP A 312 21.31 5.01 -17.57
C ASP A 312 20.43 4.45 -16.46
N ARG A 313 20.97 4.41 -15.25
CA ARG A 313 20.30 4.04 -13.98
C ARG A 313 19.42 2.80 -14.06
N LEU A 314 19.97 1.67 -13.69
CA LEU A 314 19.23 0.41 -13.52
C LEU A 314 18.04 0.60 -12.59
N THR A 315 16.86 0.70 -13.19
CA THR A 315 15.59 0.68 -12.48
C THR A 315 15.37 -0.74 -12.01
N CYS A 316 15.50 -0.98 -10.73
CA CYS A 316 15.43 -2.31 -10.16
C CYS A 316 14.16 -2.54 -9.38
N PHE A 317 13.64 -3.73 -9.49
CA PHE A 317 12.91 -4.56 -8.54
C PHE A 317 11.40 -4.47 -8.53
N LYS A 318 10.82 -5.49 -9.11
CA LYS A 318 9.50 -5.97 -8.73
C LYS A 318 9.67 -6.82 -7.47
N VAL A 319 9.42 -6.23 -6.30
CA VAL A 319 9.30 -6.93 -5.04
C VAL A 319 7.90 -7.53 -4.99
N SER A 320 7.77 -8.83 -5.18
CA SER A 320 6.47 -9.50 -5.05
C SER A 320 6.29 -9.97 -3.60
N PHE A 321 5.37 -9.36 -2.87
CA PHE A 321 5.03 -9.72 -1.49
C PHE A 321 4.37 -11.11 -1.34
N HIS A 322 4.27 -11.89 -2.42
CA HIS A 322 3.66 -13.21 -2.44
C HIS A 322 4.36 -14.27 -1.56
N ASN A 323 5.43 -13.93 -0.87
CA ASN A 323 6.30 -14.88 -0.17
C ASN A 323 6.14 -14.97 1.33
N ARG A 324 5.11 -14.40 1.93
CA ARG A 324 4.82 -14.66 3.36
C ARG A 324 4.43 -16.11 3.67
N LEU A 325 4.28 -16.99 2.65
CA LEU A 325 4.01 -18.42 2.83
C LEU A 325 5.10 -19.20 3.56
N GLU A 326 6.37 -18.75 3.49
CA GLU A 326 7.47 -19.48 4.12
C GLU A 326 7.76 -19.01 5.54
N TYR A 327 7.11 -17.93 6.00
CA TYR A 327 7.36 -17.35 7.33
C TYR A 327 6.13 -17.20 8.22
N VAL A 328 5.03 -17.86 7.92
CA VAL A 328 4.17 -18.32 9.01
C VAL A 328 5.01 -19.39 9.70
N PRO A 329 5.43 -19.21 10.96
CA PRO A 329 6.19 -20.25 11.65
C PRO A 329 5.49 -21.58 11.39
N ARG A 330 6.24 -22.63 11.02
CA ARG A 330 5.68 -23.98 10.86
C ARG A 330 4.71 -24.34 11.99
N SER A 331 5.00 -23.84 13.21
CA SER A 331 4.12 -23.90 14.37
C SER A 331 2.74 -23.23 14.19
N THR A 332 2.54 -22.29 13.28
CA THR A 332 1.23 -21.67 13.04
C THR A 332 0.47 -22.40 11.94
N VAL A 333 1.17 -22.88 10.89
CA VAL A 333 0.59 -23.77 9.88
C VAL A 333 0.28 -25.14 10.50
N GLU A 334 1.17 -25.66 11.32
CA GLU A 334 0.96 -26.93 12.07
C GLU A 334 -0.13 -26.81 13.12
N ARG A 335 -0.31 -25.66 13.80
CA ARG A 335 -1.47 -25.43 14.68
C ARG A 335 -2.78 -25.29 13.92
N LEU A 336 -2.78 -24.75 12.70
CA LEU A 336 -3.96 -24.73 11.82
C LEU A 336 -4.26 -26.11 11.24
N GLN A 337 -3.23 -26.95 11.07
CA GLN A 337 -3.37 -28.34 10.60
C GLN A 337 -3.58 -29.35 11.75
N ALA A 338 -3.04 -29.10 12.95
CA ALA A 338 -3.16 -29.99 14.12
C ALA A 338 -4.49 -29.89 14.88
N GLY A 339 -5.45 -29.07 14.42
CA GLY A 339 -6.85 -29.12 14.87
C GLY A 339 -7.61 -30.33 14.33
N HIS A 340 -6.93 -31.34 13.81
CA HIS A 340 -7.48 -32.59 13.31
C HIS A 340 -6.92 -33.78 14.11
N ASN A 341 -7.16 -33.81 15.42
CA ASN A 341 -7.21 -35.08 16.21
C ASN A 341 -8.08 -34.85 17.43
#